data_4798713b8d98be6ff9d317fa30d9397a
#
_entry.id   4798713b8d98be6ff9d317fa30d9397a
#
_cell.length_a   1.000
_cell.length_b   1.000
_cell.length_c   1.000
_cell.angle_alpha   90.00
_cell.angle_beta   90.00
_cell.angle_gamma   90.00
#
_symmetry.space_group_name_H-M   'P 1'
#
loop_
_entity.id
_entity.type
_entity.pdbx_description
1 polymer ?
#
loop_
_entity_poly.entity_id
_entity_poly.type
_entity_poly.pdbx_seq_one_letter_code
_entity_poly.pdbx_strand_id
1 'polypeptide(L)'
;AEQKELIAFQQELLVPAGQRAELTLPDGTKVWLNAGSKLSYPSFFEKERKVFLSGEGFFNVAKNEKVPFIVSTGTIDVKALGTQFNVFCYPGSDYTGVYLQQGSVKAYFPSSESEGIILSPEQYLVQKGKRLELSTMDPDELLWRQGIYTFKRQKLGSIIKKLELYYDVKIIVKDPEILNYEYVGKFRQRDGVLEILRLIQRIHKFNIKKDDELNQIVLSK
;
A
#
# COMPACT_ATOMS: atom_id res chain seq x y z
N ALA A 1 46.15 -10.09 -0.08
CA ALA A 1 44.82 -10.33 0.48
C ALA A 1 43.86 -10.27 -0.68
N GLU A 2 43.27 -11.41 -1.07
CA GLU A 2 42.20 -11.46 -2.08
C GLU A 2 40.98 -10.68 -1.54
N GLN A 3 40.64 -9.59 -2.18
CA GLN A 3 39.32 -8.95 -2.00
C GLN A 3 38.27 -9.92 -2.57
N LYS A 4 37.60 -10.67 -1.69
CA LYS A 4 36.37 -11.34 -2.08
C LYS A 4 35.38 -10.29 -2.58
N GLU A 5 35.10 -10.26 -3.86
CA GLU A 5 33.99 -9.50 -4.42
C GLU A 5 32.71 -10.03 -3.77
N LEU A 6 32.09 -9.20 -2.93
CA LEU A 6 30.77 -9.49 -2.38
C LEU A 6 29.76 -9.31 -3.52
N ILE A 7 29.15 -10.41 -3.96
CA ILE A 7 28.10 -10.37 -4.98
C ILE A 7 26.77 -10.12 -4.29
N ALA A 8 26.11 -8.99 -4.63
CA ALA A 8 24.74 -8.72 -4.19
C ALA A 8 23.77 -9.72 -4.82
N PHE A 9 22.96 -10.37 -4.02
CA PHE A 9 21.86 -11.20 -4.50
C PHE A 9 20.53 -10.55 -4.13
N GLN A 10 19.51 -10.81 -4.96
CA GLN A 10 18.18 -10.27 -4.77
C GLN A 10 17.44 -11.04 -3.67
N GLN A 11 16.90 -10.30 -2.72
CA GLN A 11 15.98 -10.80 -1.69
C GLN A 11 14.56 -10.39 -2.01
N GLU A 12 13.60 -11.19 -1.60
CA GLU A 12 12.19 -10.91 -1.77
C GLU A 12 11.43 -11.19 -0.47
N LEU A 13 10.65 -10.20 -0.01
CA LEU A 13 9.71 -10.37 1.09
C LEU A 13 8.28 -10.30 0.55
N LEU A 14 7.54 -11.38 0.70
CA LEU A 14 6.12 -11.47 0.39
C LEU A 14 5.31 -11.41 1.68
N VAL A 15 4.38 -10.47 1.77
CA VAL A 15 3.43 -10.35 2.87
C VAL A 15 2.10 -10.96 2.43
N PRO A 16 1.63 -12.04 3.05
CA PRO A 16 0.33 -12.64 2.72
C PRO A 16 -0.84 -11.68 2.96
N ALA A 17 -1.98 -11.98 2.35
CA ALA A 17 -3.25 -11.35 2.74
C ALA A 17 -3.49 -11.54 4.24
N GLY A 18 -4.16 -10.60 4.88
CA GLY A 18 -4.43 -10.62 6.32
C GLY A 18 -3.26 -10.25 7.22
N GLN A 19 -2.06 -10.10 6.69
CA GLN A 19 -0.84 -9.81 7.46
C GLN A 19 -0.22 -8.47 7.10
N ARG A 20 0.70 -8.02 7.93
CA ARG A 20 1.57 -6.85 7.71
C ARG A 20 2.97 -7.22 8.17
N ALA A 21 3.98 -6.60 7.60
CA ALA A 21 5.36 -6.79 7.97
C ALA A 21 6.08 -5.47 8.21
N GLU A 22 7.07 -5.51 9.09
CA GLU A 22 8.05 -4.44 9.28
C GLU A 22 9.43 -5.05 9.09
N LEU A 23 10.30 -4.36 8.35
CA LEU A 23 11.69 -4.78 8.16
C LEU A 23 12.62 -3.57 8.13
N THR A 24 13.89 -3.83 8.40
CA THR A 24 14.97 -2.85 8.22
C THR A 24 15.87 -3.33 7.09
N LEU A 25 16.04 -2.47 6.08
CA LEU A 25 16.91 -2.73 4.94
C LEU A 25 18.40 -2.58 5.31
N PRO A 26 19.32 -3.07 4.45
CA PRO A 26 20.76 -3.02 4.72
C PRO A 26 21.34 -1.61 4.95
N ASP A 27 20.69 -0.57 4.45
CA ASP A 27 21.08 0.84 4.64
C ASP A 27 20.49 1.49 5.91
N GLY A 28 19.72 0.72 6.71
CA GLY A 28 19.02 1.23 7.89
C GLY A 28 17.63 1.82 7.60
N THR A 29 17.18 1.84 6.35
CA THR A 29 15.82 2.25 5.98
C THR A 29 14.81 1.29 6.60
N LYS A 30 13.79 1.84 7.29
CA LYS A 30 12.68 1.06 7.83
C LYS A 30 11.51 1.04 6.86
N VAL A 31 10.95 -0.12 6.65
CA VAL A 31 9.83 -0.33 5.73
C VAL A 31 8.71 -1.08 6.43
N TRP A 32 7.49 -0.57 6.31
CA TRP A 32 6.26 -1.29 6.66
C TRP A 32 5.57 -1.70 5.37
N LEU A 33 5.16 -2.94 5.28
CA LEU A 33 4.44 -3.50 4.15
C LEU A 33 3.03 -3.91 4.57
N ASN A 34 2.04 -3.48 3.80
CA ASN A 34 0.65 -3.84 4.01
C ASN A 34 0.34 -5.23 3.43
N ALA A 35 -0.84 -5.77 3.73
CA ALA A 35 -1.31 -7.08 3.27
C ALA A 35 -1.19 -7.24 1.75
N GLY A 36 -0.79 -8.41 1.30
CA GLY A 36 -0.64 -8.73 -0.12
C GLY A 36 0.49 -8.01 -0.84
N SER A 37 1.41 -7.38 -0.10
CA SER A 37 2.53 -6.64 -0.68
C SER A 37 3.77 -7.49 -0.85
N LYS A 38 4.59 -7.11 -1.83
CA LYS A 38 5.87 -7.73 -2.13
C LYS A 38 6.93 -6.65 -2.28
N LEU A 39 8.07 -6.83 -1.60
CA LEU A 39 9.24 -5.97 -1.73
C LEU A 39 10.44 -6.81 -2.17
N SER A 40 11.09 -6.39 -3.26
CA SER A 40 12.35 -6.98 -3.72
C SER A 40 13.48 -5.96 -3.54
N TYR A 41 14.58 -6.39 -2.95
CA TYR A 41 15.72 -5.54 -2.63
C TYR A 41 17.03 -6.35 -2.64
N PRO A 42 18.19 -5.73 -2.93
CA PRO A 42 19.47 -6.44 -2.90
C PRO A 42 19.93 -6.73 -1.46
N SER A 43 20.72 -7.78 -1.25
CA SER A 43 21.28 -8.14 0.06
C SER A 43 22.17 -7.05 0.67
N PHE A 44 22.72 -6.17 -0.14
CA PHE A 44 23.38 -4.91 0.22
C PHE A 44 23.31 -3.92 -0.96
N PHE A 45 23.37 -2.61 -0.67
CA PHE A 45 23.36 -1.56 -1.69
C PHE A 45 24.81 -1.19 -2.06
N GLU A 46 25.10 -1.23 -3.35
CA GLU A 46 26.43 -0.84 -3.88
C GLU A 46 26.45 0.65 -4.30
N LYS A 47 25.92 0.94 -5.49
CA LYS A 47 25.98 2.27 -6.11
C LYS A 47 24.65 3.01 -6.05
N GLU A 48 23.55 2.31 -5.91
CA GLU A 48 22.21 2.87 -5.77
C GLU A 48 21.42 2.09 -4.72
N ARG A 49 20.47 2.74 -4.09
CA ARG A 49 19.56 2.13 -3.11
C ARG A 49 18.20 1.92 -3.76
N LYS A 50 18.12 0.96 -4.70
CA LYS A 50 16.89 0.68 -5.45
C LYS A 50 16.20 -0.56 -4.93
N VAL A 51 14.88 -0.43 -4.72
CA VAL A 51 13.97 -1.51 -4.32
C VAL A 51 12.76 -1.54 -5.27
N PHE A 52 12.10 -2.69 -5.35
CA PHE A 52 10.91 -2.87 -6.18
C PHE A 52 9.73 -3.23 -5.28
N LEU A 53 8.65 -2.46 -5.39
CA LEU A 53 7.43 -2.64 -4.62
C LEU A 53 6.27 -3.04 -5.54
N SER A 54 5.50 -4.03 -5.08
CA SER A 54 4.17 -4.36 -5.57
C SER A 54 3.24 -4.46 -4.36
N GLY A 55 2.18 -3.66 -4.30
CA GLY A 55 1.31 -3.55 -3.14
C GLY A 55 1.37 -2.18 -2.47
N GLU A 56 1.45 -2.14 -1.16
CA GLU A 56 1.55 -0.89 -0.40
C GLU A 56 2.67 -0.96 0.63
N GLY A 57 3.52 0.08 0.62
CA GLY A 57 4.63 0.20 1.54
C GLY A 57 4.82 1.62 2.05
N PHE A 58 5.10 1.74 3.35
CA PHE A 58 5.55 2.99 3.96
C PHE A 58 7.06 2.89 4.22
N PHE A 59 7.80 3.91 3.79
CA PHE A 59 9.25 3.97 3.87
C PHE A 59 9.67 5.10 4.80
N ASN A 60 10.50 4.79 5.80
CA ASN A 60 11.26 5.76 6.56
C ASN A 60 12.73 5.63 6.15
N VAL A 61 13.09 6.40 5.13
CA VAL A 61 14.38 6.25 4.43
C VAL A 61 15.52 6.81 5.26
N ALA A 62 16.56 6.01 5.45
CA ALA A 62 17.81 6.46 6.07
C ALA A 62 18.44 7.59 5.26
N LYS A 63 18.78 8.70 5.95
CA LYS A 63 19.32 9.90 5.30
C LYS A 63 20.67 9.60 4.62
N ASN A 64 20.73 9.82 3.32
CA ASN A 64 21.95 9.78 2.53
C ASN A 64 21.79 10.64 1.27
N GLU A 65 22.37 11.82 1.30
CA GLU A 65 22.28 12.80 0.21
C GLU A 65 23.13 12.44 -1.02
N LYS A 66 24.14 11.55 -0.84
CA LYS A 66 25.05 11.13 -1.91
C LYS A 66 24.49 9.98 -2.75
N VAL A 67 23.71 9.10 -2.13
CA VAL A 67 23.17 7.90 -2.78
C VAL A 67 21.65 7.89 -2.60
N PRO A 68 20.89 8.31 -3.60
CA PRO A 68 19.43 8.32 -3.52
C PRO A 68 18.82 6.94 -3.27
N PHE A 69 17.71 6.92 -2.53
CA PHE A 69 16.86 5.74 -2.38
C PHE A 69 15.74 5.79 -3.43
N ILE A 70 15.52 4.70 -4.15
CA ILE A 70 14.55 4.65 -5.24
C ILE A 70 13.59 3.48 -4.98
N VAL A 71 12.29 3.78 -4.90
CA VAL A 71 11.22 2.78 -4.93
C VAL A 71 10.67 2.71 -6.34
N SER A 72 10.88 1.58 -7.01
CA SER A 72 10.31 1.29 -8.33
C SER A 72 9.00 0.52 -8.18
N THR A 73 7.94 1.01 -8.85
CA THR A 73 6.63 0.37 -8.87
C THR A 73 6.38 -0.41 -10.18
N GLY A 74 7.36 -0.38 -11.08
CA GLY A 74 7.21 -0.88 -12.44
C GLY A 74 6.60 0.15 -13.41
N THR A 75 5.84 1.12 -12.91
CA THR A 75 5.27 2.22 -13.73
C THR A 75 5.97 3.55 -13.48
N ILE A 76 6.21 3.89 -12.23
CA ILE A 76 6.97 5.08 -11.82
C ILE A 76 8.05 4.71 -10.83
N ASP A 77 9.08 5.53 -10.77
CA ASP A 77 10.11 5.52 -9.74
C ASP A 77 9.90 6.69 -8.77
N VAL A 78 10.10 6.44 -7.49
CA VAL A 78 10.00 7.44 -6.41
C VAL A 78 11.37 7.58 -5.76
N LYS A 79 12.01 8.73 -5.91
CA LYS A 79 13.37 9.03 -5.47
C LYS A 79 13.37 9.85 -4.20
N ALA A 80 14.13 9.43 -3.19
CA ALA A 80 14.20 10.00 -1.86
C ALA A 80 15.65 10.09 -1.36
N LEU A 81 15.94 11.05 -0.46
CA LEU A 81 17.27 11.24 0.12
C LEU A 81 17.29 11.01 1.65
N GLY A 82 16.12 10.95 2.28
CA GLY A 82 15.96 10.82 3.73
C GLY A 82 14.58 11.34 4.12
N THR A 83 13.55 10.57 3.83
CA THR A 83 12.16 11.02 3.79
C THR A 83 11.23 9.95 4.34
N GLN A 84 10.03 10.36 4.77
CA GLN A 84 8.95 9.45 5.16
C GLN A 84 7.81 9.57 4.16
N PHE A 85 7.51 8.48 3.44
CA PHE A 85 6.48 8.46 2.42
C PHE A 85 5.83 7.10 2.26
N ASN A 86 4.61 7.09 1.75
CA ASN A 86 3.84 5.89 1.41
C ASN A 86 3.72 5.73 -0.09
N VAL A 87 3.82 4.51 -0.57
CA VAL A 87 3.59 4.16 -1.97
C VAL A 87 2.52 3.08 -2.04
N PHE A 88 1.50 3.33 -2.85
CA PHE A 88 0.41 2.41 -3.15
C PHE A 88 0.48 2.00 -4.63
N CYS A 89 0.72 0.73 -4.91
CA CYS A 89 0.84 0.20 -6.28
C CYS A 89 0.41 -1.28 -6.35
N TYR A 90 -0.81 -1.57 -5.92
CA TYR A 90 -1.33 -2.94 -6.01
C TYR A 90 -1.55 -3.37 -7.45
N PRO A 91 -1.19 -4.62 -7.81
CA PRO A 91 -1.58 -5.20 -9.10
C PRO A 91 -3.09 -5.16 -9.30
N GLY A 92 -3.52 -4.74 -10.49
CA GLY A 92 -4.95 -4.59 -10.80
C GLY A 92 -5.58 -3.29 -10.30
N SER A 93 -4.84 -2.41 -9.60
CA SER A 93 -5.26 -1.03 -9.39
C SER A 93 -5.10 -0.23 -10.67
N ASP A 94 -6.01 0.70 -10.93
CA ASP A 94 -5.95 1.63 -12.06
C ASP A 94 -5.04 2.84 -11.82
N TYR A 95 -4.41 2.91 -10.64
CA TYR A 95 -3.51 3.99 -10.25
C TYR A 95 -2.38 3.52 -9.35
N THR A 96 -1.31 4.31 -9.34
CA THR A 96 -0.25 4.29 -8.31
C THR A 96 -0.33 5.59 -7.52
N GLY A 97 -0.26 5.50 -6.19
CA GLY A 97 -0.33 6.65 -5.28
C GLY A 97 0.98 6.85 -4.52
N VAL A 98 1.40 8.10 -4.33
CA VAL A 98 2.55 8.46 -3.51
C VAL A 98 2.16 9.58 -2.56
N TYR A 99 2.22 9.32 -1.25
CA TYR A 99 1.98 10.32 -0.22
C TYR A 99 3.27 10.66 0.52
N LEU A 100 3.59 11.94 0.61
CA LEU A 100 4.76 12.41 1.35
C LEU A 100 4.36 12.89 2.74
N GLN A 101 4.89 12.22 3.77
CA GLN A 101 4.69 12.62 5.16
C GLN A 101 5.75 13.63 5.63
N GLN A 102 7.03 13.40 5.28
CA GLN A 102 8.14 14.26 5.70
C GLN A 102 9.29 14.26 4.69
N GLY A 103 9.90 15.43 4.48
CA GLY A 103 11.03 15.60 3.60
C GLY A 103 10.65 16.01 2.19
N SER A 104 11.24 15.39 1.17
CA SER A 104 10.96 15.64 -0.24
C SER A 104 11.18 14.37 -1.06
N VAL A 105 10.28 14.05 -1.97
CA VAL A 105 10.43 12.96 -2.94
C VAL A 105 10.16 13.45 -4.35
N LYS A 106 10.82 12.83 -5.32
CA LYS A 106 10.55 13.04 -6.74
C LYS A 106 9.95 11.77 -7.33
N ALA A 107 8.73 11.88 -7.87
CA ALA A 107 8.05 10.80 -8.60
C ALA A 107 8.14 11.05 -10.10
N TYR A 108 8.54 10.06 -10.87
CA TYR A 108 8.78 10.22 -12.31
C TYR A 108 8.63 8.88 -13.06
N PHE A 109 8.38 8.97 -14.37
CA PHE A 109 8.47 7.79 -15.24
C PHE A 109 9.94 7.44 -15.49
N PRO A 110 10.36 6.17 -15.45
CA PRO A 110 11.76 5.78 -15.61
C PRO A 110 12.45 6.33 -16.86
N SER A 111 11.68 6.57 -17.94
CA SER A 111 12.18 7.18 -19.19
C SER A 111 12.29 8.70 -19.17
N SER A 112 11.76 9.40 -18.16
CA SER A 112 11.59 10.87 -18.16
C SER A 112 11.77 11.44 -16.73
N GLU A 113 12.91 11.19 -16.10
CA GLU A 113 13.18 11.70 -14.74
C GLU A 113 13.12 13.24 -14.68
N SER A 114 13.55 13.94 -15.74
CA SER A 114 13.52 15.41 -15.79
C SER A 114 12.12 15.99 -15.67
N GLU A 115 11.10 15.28 -16.13
CA GLU A 115 9.68 15.68 -16.12
C GLU A 115 8.94 15.26 -14.85
N GLY A 116 9.65 14.67 -13.89
CA GLY A 116 9.06 14.20 -12.63
C GLY A 116 8.56 15.34 -11.75
N ILE A 117 7.58 14.99 -10.90
CA ILE A 117 6.99 15.92 -9.93
C ILE A 117 7.69 15.74 -8.58
N ILE A 118 8.13 16.86 -8.00
CA ILE A 118 8.66 16.91 -6.63
C ILE A 118 7.49 17.18 -5.67
N LEU A 119 7.32 16.31 -4.66
CA LEU A 119 6.32 16.48 -3.62
C LEU A 119 6.92 17.19 -2.42
N SER A 120 6.09 18.05 -1.81
CA SER A 120 6.27 18.62 -0.48
C SER A 120 5.45 17.83 0.56
N PRO A 121 5.75 17.93 1.87
CA PRO A 121 4.98 17.26 2.90
C PRO A 121 3.47 17.48 2.78
N GLU A 122 2.70 16.44 3.08
CA GLU A 122 1.24 16.37 2.99
C GLU A 122 0.68 16.34 1.56
N GLN A 123 1.53 16.38 0.54
CA GLN A 123 1.09 16.20 -0.83
C GLN A 123 0.92 14.73 -1.19
N TYR A 124 -0.10 14.47 -1.99
CA TYR A 124 -0.40 13.17 -2.58
C TYR A 124 -0.36 13.27 -4.09
N LEU A 125 0.38 12.37 -4.71
CA LEU A 125 0.46 12.24 -6.16
C LEU A 125 -0.24 10.97 -6.59
N VAL A 126 -1.01 11.06 -7.65
CA VAL A 126 -1.66 9.93 -8.33
C VAL A 126 -1.12 9.80 -9.74
N GLN A 127 -0.64 8.61 -10.08
CA GLN A 127 -0.30 8.25 -11.45
C GLN A 127 -1.44 7.41 -12.04
N LYS A 128 -1.98 7.83 -13.18
CA LYS A 128 -2.95 7.09 -13.99
C LYS A 128 -2.51 7.09 -15.46
N GLY A 129 -2.31 5.90 -16.01
CA GLY A 129 -1.75 5.77 -17.36
C GLY A 129 -0.42 6.53 -17.48
N LYS A 130 -0.35 7.49 -18.39
CA LYS A 130 0.84 8.34 -18.63
C LYS A 130 0.77 9.72 -17.95
N ARG A 131 -0.06 9.89 -16.92
CA ARG A 131 -0.21 11.16 -16.21
C ARG A 131 0.22 11.05 -14.77
N LEU A 132 0.85 12.12 -14.29
CA LEU A 132 1.16 12.37 -12.88
C LEU A 132 0.36 13.59 -12.46
N GLU A 133 -0.48 13.45 -11.44
CA GLU A 133 -1.36 14.53 -10.97
C GLU A 133 -1.29 14.65 -9.45
N LEU A 134 -1.22 15.89 -8.94
CA LEU A 134 -1.37 16.12 -7.51
C LEU A 134 -2.85 15.98 -7.12
N SER A 135 -3.08 15.33 -6.00
CA SER A 135 -4.39 15.04 -5.44
C SER A 135 -4.36 15.21 -3.92
N THR A 136 -5.41 14.83 -3.25
CA THR A 136 -5.52 14.83 -1.79
C THR A 136 -5.71 13.42 -1.26
N MET A 137 -5.07 13.12 -0.14
CA MET A 137 -5.26 11.89 0.62
C MET A 137 -5.49 12.25 2.08
N ASP A 138 -6.35 11.50 2.74
CA ASP A 138 -6.51 11.63 4.19
C ASP A 138 -5.30 10.99 4.90
N PRO A 139 -4.57 11.74 5.74
CA PRO A 139 -3.47 11.18 6.53
C PRO A 139 -3.86 9.96 7.37
N ASP A 140 -5.13 9.85 7.77
CA ASP A 140 -5.66 8.69 8.48
C ASP A 140 -5.57 7.39 7.66
N GLU A 141 -5.43 7.47 6.34
CA GLU A 141 -5.20 6.28 5.50
C GLU A 141 -3.86 5.60 5.82
N LEU A 142 -2.88 6.32 6.40
CA LEU A 142 -1.61 5.74 6.86
C LEU A 142 -1.71 4.96 8.17
N LEU A 143 -2.86 5.01 8.85
CA LEU A 143 -3.10 4.27 10.09
C LEU A 143 -3.15 2.75 9.88
N TRP A 144 -3.16 2.28 8.64
CA TRP A 144 -3.03 0.86 8.33
C TRP A 144 -1.79 0.23 8.98
N ARG A 145 -0.69 0.99 9.13
CA ARG A 145 0.52 0.55 9.84
C ARG A 145 0.24 0.13 11.29
N GLN A 146 -0.77 0.73 11.90
CA GLN A 146 -1.24 0.45 13.26
C GLN A 146 -2.42 -0.54 13.30
N GLY A 147 -2.82 -1.08 12.12
CA GLY A 147 -3.99 -1.95 11.99
C GLY A 147 -5.32 -1.22 12.11
N ILE A 148 -5.34 0.06 11.75
CA ILE A 148 -6.56 0.86 11.69
C ILE A 148 -6.82 1.20 10.22
N TYR A 149 -8.01 0.83 9.75
CA TYR A 149 -8.44 1.11 8.39
C TYR A 149 -9.54 2.15 8.38
N THR A 150 -9.43 3.11 7.47
CA THR A 150 -10.37 4.23 7.34
C THR A 150 -11.08 4.15 5.99
N PHE A 151 -12.36 4.42 6.00
CA PHE A 151 -13.19 4.55 4.80
C PHE A 151 -13.88 5.90 4.83
N LYS A 152 -13.61 6.75 3.86
CA LYS A 152 -14.26 8.06 3.70
C LYS A 152 -15.08 8.07 2.43
N ARG A 153 -16.41 8.03 2.55
CA ARG A 153 -17.36 7.99 1.44
C ARG A 153 -16.96 6.97 0.37
N GLN A 154 -16.59 5.77 0.83
CA GLN A 154 -16.21 4.69 -0.07
C GLN A 154 -17.41 3.77 -0.31
N LYS A 155 -17.58 3.36 -1.58
CA LYS A 155 -18.60 2.38 -1.96
C LYS A 155 -18.26 1.02 -1.33
N LEU A 156 -19.31 0.28 -0.93
CA LEU A 156 -19.17 -1.06 -0.34
C LEU A 156 -18.32 -1.98 -1.23
N GLY A 157 -18.47 -1.89 -2.55
CA GLY A 157 -17.66 -2.68 -3.46
C GLY A 157 -16.15 -2.45 -3.32
N SER A 158 -15.72 -1.21 -3.07
CA SER A 158 -14.31 -0.88 -2.81
C SER A 158 -13.89 -1.32 -1.41
N ILE A 159 -14.77 -1.19 -0.42
CA ILE A 159 -14.53 -1.64 0.96
C ILE A 159 -14.36 -3.15 0.99
N ILE A 160 -15.20 -3.93 0.31
CA ILE A 160 -15.12 -5.39 0.23
C ILE A 160 -13.75 -5.83 -0.27
N LYS A 161 -13.24 -5.24 -1.35
CA LYS A 161 -11.91 -5.58 -1.87
C LYS A 161 -10.79 -5.37 -0.83
N LYS A 162 -10.89 -4.30 -0.05
CA LYS A 162 -9.97 -4.02 1.05
C LYS A 162 -10.14 -5.03 2.20
N LEU A 163 -11.38 -5.37 2.57
CA LEU A 163 -11.64 -6.36 3.61
C LEU A 163 -11.16 -7.76 3.21
N GLU A 164 -11.36 -8.19 1.97
CA GLU A 164 -10.83 -9.46 1.45
C GLU A 164 -9.30 -9.51 1.61
N LEU A 165 -8.61 -8.43 1.26
CA LEU A 165 -7.15 -8.31 1.38
C LEU A 165 -6.70 -8.28 2.86
N TYR A 166 -7.38 -7.50 3.72
CA TYR A 166 -6.94 -7.27 5.09
C TYR A 166 -7.30 -8.40 6.06
N TYR A 167 -8.23 -9.28 5.67
CA TYR A 167 -8.69 -10.40 6.51
C TYR A 167 -8.49 -11.77 5.88
N ASP A 168 -7.91 -11.81 4.67
CA ASP A 168 -7.73 -13.07 3.92
C ASP A 168 -9.03 -13.88 3.85
N VAL A 169 -10.11 -13.25 3.41
CA VAL A 169 -11.44 -13.83 3.32
C VAL A 169 -12.06 -13.55 1.96
N LYS A 170 -12.88 -14.44 1.44
CA LYS A 170 -13.67 -14.19 0.23
C LYS A 170 -15.04 -13.64 0.57
N ILE A 171 -15.45 -12.52 -0.05
CA ILE A 171 -16.77 -11.92 0.17
C ILE A 171 -17.56 -11.97 -1.14
N ILE A 172 -18.63 -12.76 -1.15
CA ILE A 172 -19.52 -12.94 -2.30
C ILE A 172 -20.75 -12.06 -2.10
N VAL A 173 -21.04 -11.22 -3.08
CA VAL A 173 -22.24 -10.38 -3.08
C VAL A 173 -23.24 -10.90 -4.09
N LYS A 174 -24.41 -11.36 -3.62
CA LYS A 174 -25.48 -11.87 -4.48
C LYS A 174 -26.30 -10.77 -5.14
N ASP A 175 -26.45 -9.64 -4.45
CA ASP A 175 -27.25 -8.49 -4.91
C ASP A 175 -26.33 -7.30 -5.22
N PRO A 176 -25.95 -7.08 -6.48
CA PRO A 176 -24.95 -6.06 -6.84
C PRO A 176 -25.31 -4.63 -6.44
N GLU A 177 -26.60 -4.33 -6.23
CA GLU A 177 -27.07 -3.00 -5.83
C GLU A 177 -26.44 -2.52 -4.53
N ILE A 178 -26.20 -3.44 -3.56
CA ILE A 178 -25.61 -3.08 -2.26
C ILE A 178 -24.17 -2.57 -2.40
N LEU A 179 -23.48 -2.91 -3.48
CA LEU A 179 -22.09 -2.48 -3.73
C LEU A 179 -21.96 -0.96 -3.90
N ASN A 180 -23.06 -0.28 -4.23
CA ASN A 180 -23.08 1.16 -4.47
C ASN A 180 -23.30 2.01 -3.21
N TYR A 181 -23.69 1.41 -2.10
CA TYR A 181 -23.83 2.12 -0.84
C TYR A 181 -22.50 2.67 -0.35
N GLU A 182 -22.50 3.92 0.10
CA GLU A 182 -21.31 4.61 0.58
C GLU A 182 -21.25 4.58 2.10
N TYR A 183 -20.05 4.39 2.61
CA TYR A 183 -19.79 4.33 4.04
C TYR A 183 -18.63 5.22 4.45
N VAL A 184 -18.73 5.70 5.68
CA VAL A 184 -17.65 6.38 6.41
C VAL A 184 -17.42 5.59 7.69
N GLY A 185 -16.17 5.28 7.98
CA GLY A 185 -15.86 4.55 9.21
C GLY A 185 -14.36 4.39 9.43
N LYS A 186 -14.02 4.09 10.67
CA LYS A 186 -12.66 3.75 11.10
C LYS A 186 -12.75 2.46 11.88
N PHE A 187 -12.00 1.44 11.48
CA PHE A 187 -12.06 0.09 12.02
C PHE A 187 -10.69 -0.40 12.42
N ARG A 188 -10.63 -1.22 13.46
CA ARG A 188 -9.41 -1.91 13.86
C ARG A 188 -9.41 -3.31 13.28
N GLN A 189 -8.30 -3.73 12.69
CA GLN A 189 -8.18 -5.08 12.13
C GLN A 189 -8.53 -6.17 13.16
N ARG A 190 -8.16 -5.99 14.43
CA ARG A 190 -8.44 -6.92 15.51
C ARG A 190 -9.93 -7.13 15.80
N ASP A 191 -10.81 -6.22 15.39
CA ASP A 191 -12.25 -6.32 15.63
C ASP A 191 -12.90 -7.40 14.75
N GLY A 192 -12.21 -7.82 13.69
CA GLY A 192 -12.62 -8.89 12.78
C GLY A 192 -13.61 -8.43 11.70
N VAL A 193 -13.56 -9.10 10.56
CA VAL A 193 -14.34 -8.74 9.36
C VAL A 193 -15.87 -8.81 9.59
N LEU A 194 -16.33 -9.80 10.37
CA LEU A 194 -17.76 -9.94 10.64
C LEU A 194 -18.33 -8.78 11.46
N GLU A 195 -17.56 -8.26 12.42
CA GLU A 195 -18.01 -7.12 13.21
C GLU A 195 -18.11 -5.87 12.36
N ILE A 196 -17.15 -5.65 11.47
CA ILE A 196 -17.20 -4.53 10.51
C ILE A 196 -18.44 -4.65 9.60
N LEU A 197 -18.70 -5.83 9.04
CA LEU A 197 -19.87 -6.06 8.19
C LEU A 197 -21.19 -5.90 8.95
N ARG A 198 -21.26 -6.29 10.23
CA ARG A 198 -22.42 -6.05 11.10
C ARG A 198 -22.66 -4.57 11.36
N LEU A 199 -21.61 -3.78 11.56
CA LEU A 199 -21.73 -2.32 11.71
C LEU A 199 -22.25 -1.68 10.41
N ILE A 200 -21.76 -2.11 9.26
CA ILE A 200 -22.24 -1.69 7.94
C ILE A 200 -23.72 -2.09 7.73
N GLN A 201 -24.09 -3.31 8.12
CA GLN A 201 -25.46 -3.84 8.06
C GLN A 201 -26.47 -3.01 8.86
N ARG A 202 -26.05 -2.36 9.95
CA ARG A 202 -26.93 -1.48 10.75
C ARG A 202 -27.35 -0.22 9.98
N ILE A 203 -26.54 0.24 9.03
CA ILE A 203 -26.81 1.42 8.21
C ILE A 203 -27.70 1.04 7.02
N HIS A 204 -27.35 -0.03 6.30
CA HIS A 204 -28.12 -0.54 5.17
C HIS A 204 -28.36 -2.04 5.38
N LYS A 205 -29.64 -2.42 5.42
CA LYS A 205 -30.03 -3.80 5.70
C LYS A 205 -29.62 -4.75 4.57
N PHE A 206 -28.88 -5.77 4.89
CA PHE A 206 -28.57 -6.94 4.07
C PHE A 206 -28.28 -8.13 4.98
N ASN A 207 -28.32 -9.34 4.43
CA ASN A 207 -28.05 -10.56 5.16
C ASN A 207 -26.56 -10.90 5.08
N ILE A 208 -25.99 -11.46 6.17
CA ILE A 208 -24.61 -11.92 6.25
C ILE A 208 -24.64 -13.40 6.59
N LYS A 209 -24.09 -14.24 5.73
CA LYS A 209 -23.90 -15.68 5.97
C LYS A 209 -22.42 -16.00 5.86
N LYS A 210 -21.81 -16.51 6.93
CA LYS A 210 -20.43 -17.00 6.93
C LYS A 210 -20.40 -18.49 6.64
N ASP A 211 -19.44 -18.91 5.84
CA ASP A 211 -19.07 -20.30 5.60
C ASP A 211 -17.61 -20.46 6.08
N ASP A 212 -17.46 -21.16 7.19
CA ASP A 212 -16.13 -21.35 7.80
C ASP A 212 -15.28 -22.38 7.06
N GLU A 213 -15.91 -23.37 6.39
CA GLU A 213 -15.19 -24.40 5.63
C GLU A 213 -14.52 -23.81 4.37
N LEU A 214 -15.23 -22.90 3.71
CA LEU A 214 -14.74 -22.24 2.51
C LEU A 214 -14.05 -20.89 2.77
N ASN A 215 -13.96 -20.46 4.02
CA ASN A 215 -13.48 -19.12 4.40
C ASN A 215 -14.17 -18.01 3.62
N GLN A 216 -15.50 -18.10 3.48
CA GLN A 216 -16.32 -17.20 2.67
C GLN A 216 -17.40 -16.51 3.49
N ILE A 217 -17.74 -15.30 3.07
CA ILE A 217 -18.87 -14.54 3.59
C ILE A 217 -19.77 -14.18 2.41
N VAL A 218 -21.06 -14.51 2.51
CA VAL A 218 -22.06 -14.18 1.49
C VAL A 218 -22.94 -13.04 1.99
N LEU A 219 -23.04 -11.99 1.17
CA LEU A 219 -23.94 -10.86 1.40
C LEU A 219 -25.11 -10.93 0.42
N SER A 220 -26.32 -10.74 0.91
CA SER A 220 -27.57 -10.73 0.12
C SER A 220 -28.59 -9.74 0.71
N LYS A 221 -29.51 -9.26 -0.12
CA LYS A 221 -30.68 -8.46 0.35
C LYS A 221 -31.60 -9.27 1.21
#